data_ba25ffa1b9c349a1cfd01922738ec539
#
_entry.id   ba25ffa1b9c349a1cfd01922738ec539
#
_cell.length_a   1.000
_cell.length_b   1.000
_cell.length_c   1.000
_cell.angle_alpha   90.00
_cell.angle_beta   90.00
_cell.angle_gamma   90.00
#
_symmetry.space_group_name_H-M   'P 1'
#
loop_
_entity.id
_entity.type
_entity.pdbx_description
1 polymer ?
#
loop_
_entity_poly.entity_id
_entity_poly.type
_entity_poly.pdbx_seq_one_letter_code
_entity_poly.pdbx_strand_id
1 'polypeptide(L)'
;MAREIFEVTKDRFHLQDPCCYILQGTWPKEAKMRAKLDGSEVKAEIQRLEVVSALERFKDPDLMRGERITAAVQLPESLEGYQKLSIYAEMPEKTFCWFSISVKNLEKRRGKPQFYIEEEKVQQGFLRVRGWAVAAEPVRIQIFDENKEKIQAEVLRTERVDVEQLYEEMEQMENKDKSGFFVVLTNLKGKV
;
A
#
# COMPACT_ATOMS: atom_id res chain seq x y z
N MET A 1 -22.04 22.06 -10.04
CA MET A 1 -20.57 22.05 -10.20
C MET A 1 -20.06 20.79 -9.59
N ALA A 2 -19.57 19.83 -10.38
CA ALA A 2 -18.92 18.64 -9.87
C ALA A 2 -17.64 19.08 -9.14
N ARG A 3 -17.45 18.64 -7.91
CA ARG A 3 -16.23 18.87 -7.13
C ARG A 3 -15.12 18.03 -7.75
N GLU A 4 -14.08 18.66 -8.24
CA GLU A 4 -12.88 17.95 -8.68
C GLU A 4 -12.28 17.25 -7.46
N ILE A 5 -12.28 15.93 -7.45
CA ILE A 5 -11.71 15.15 -6.36
C ILE A 5 -10.36 14.63 -6.83
N PHE A 6 -9.31 15.34 -6.45
CA PHE A 6 -7.94 14.83 -6.56
C PHE A 6 -7.60 14.16 -5.22
N GLU A 7 -7.42 12.85 -5.24
CA GLU A 7 -7.22 12.09 -4.01
C GLU A 7 -6.16 11.00 -4.14
N VAL A 8 -5.59 10.63 -3.01
CA VAL A 8 -4.73 9.46 -2.89
C VAL A 8 -5.62 8.23 -2.71
N THR A 9 -5.50 7.26 -3.61
CA THR A 9 -6.25 6.01 -3.58
C THR A 9 -5.50 4.89 -2.86
N LYS A 10 -4.16 4.93 -2.91
CA LYS A 10 -3.27 3.96 -2.23
C LYS A 10 -2.04 4.67 -1.70
N ASP A 11 -1.56 4.21 -0.56
CA ASP A 11 -0.31 4.66 0.03
C ASP A 11 0.43 3.49 0.69
N ARG A 12 1.76 3.42 0.53
CA ARG A 12 2.61 2.37 1.10
C ARG A 12 4.07 2.78 1.16
N PHE A 13 4.87 2.07 1.94
CA PHE A 13 6.32 2.12 1.77
C PHE A 13 6.76 1.22 0.62
N HIS A 14 7.86 1.59 -0.04
CA HIS A 14 8.56 0.72 -0.96
C HIS A 14 9.07 -0.52 -0.20
N LEU A 15 8.95 -1.72 -0.78
CA LEU A 15 9.24 -2.96 -0.05
C LEU A 15 10.71 -3.06 0.38
N GLN A 16 11.64 -2.62 -0.48
CA GLN A 16 13.08 -2.71 -0.24
C GLN A 16 13.70 -1.40 0.28
N ASP A 17 12.98 -0.28 0.21
CA ASP A 17 13.45 1.03 0.70
C ASP A 17 12.47 1.60 1.73
N PRO A 18 12.75 1.42 3.04
CA PRO A 18 11.89 1.94 4.10
C PRO A 18 11.90 3.46 4.20
N CYS A 19 12.73 4.15 3.45
CA CYS A 19 12.74 5.61 3.34
C CYS A 19 11.93 6.13 2.16
N CYS A 20 11.52 5.28 1.24
CA CYS A 20 10.69 5.65 0.09
C CYS A 20 9.21 5.38 0.38
N TYR A 21 8.41 6.46 0.44
CA TYR A 21 6.97 6.38 0.63
C TYR A 21 6.25 6.64 -0.69
N ILE A 22 5.45 5.68 -1.13
CA ILE A 22 4.80 5.67 -2.44
C ILE A 22 3.32 6.00 -2.26
N LEU A 23 2.83 6.92 -3.09
CA LEU A 23 1.42 7.29 -3.15
C LEU A 23 0.92 7.15 -4.58
N GLN A 24 -0.27 6.61 -4.73
CA GLN A 24 -0.97 6.51 -6.01
C GLN A 24 -2.31 7.23 -5.90
N GLY A 25 -2.68 7.93 -6.96
CA GLY A 25 -3.95 8.65 -6.96
C GLY A 25 -4.16 9.50 -8.21
N THR A 26 -5.17 10.35 -8.13
CA THR A 26 -5.48 11.35 -9.16
C THR A 26 -4.81 12.68 -8.84
N TRP A 27 -4.21 13.28 -9.83
CA TRP A 27 -3.40 14.49 -9.70
C TRP A 27 -3.77 15.53 -10.78
N PRO A 28 -3.78 16.84 -10.49
CA PRO A 28 -3.99 17.85 -11.50
C PRO A 28 -2.83 17.89 -12.51
N LYS A 29 -3.13 17.88 -13.81
CA LYS A 29 -2.13 17.75 -14.88
C LYS A 29 -0.98 18.76 -14.83
N GLU A 30 -1.27 19.98 -14.41
CA GLU A 30 -0.30 21.10 -14.43
C GLU A 30 0.28 21.43 -13.04
N ALA A 31 -0.13 20.69 -12.01
CA ALA A 31 0.33 20.97 -10.66
C ALA A 31 1.77 20.53 -10.42
N LYS A 32 2.51 21.33 -9.65
CA LYS A 32 3.80 20.95 -9.07
C LYS A 32 3.58 20.28 -7.73
N MET A 33 4.34 19.22 -7.46
CA MET A 33 4.30 18.55 -6.17
C MET A 33 5.31 19.15 -5.23
N ARG A 34 4.86 19.40 -3.99
CA ARG A 34 5.76 19.69 -2.85
C ARG A 34 5.42 18.78 -1.69
N ALA A 35 6.40 18.07 -1.19
CA ALA A 35 6.29 17.26 0.01
C ALA A 35 7.03 17.95 1.16
N LYS A 36 6.41 17.99 2.35
CA LYS A 36 6.95 18.66 3.53
C LYS A 36 6.78 17.81 4.78
N LEU A 37 7.84 17.72 5.57
CA LEU A 37 7.81 17.24 6.95
C LEU A 37 7.83 18.46 7.88
N ASP A 38 6.74 18.71 8.61
CA ASP A 38 6.55 19.88 9.49
C ASP A 38 7.00 21.22 8.86
N GLY A 39 6.73 21.40 7.57
CA GLY A 39 7.11 22.59 6.82
C GLY A 39 8.45 22.51 6.10
N SER A 40 9.36 21.61 6.46
CA SER A 40 10.63 21.39 5.76
C SER A 40 10.42 20.55 4.51
N GLU A 41 10.97 20.99 3.37
CA GLU A 41 10.82 20.28 2.11
C GLU A 41 11.59 18.95 2.13
N VAL A 42 10.95 17.90 1.59
CA VAL A 42 11.55 16.61 1.32
C VAL A 42 11.43 16.29 -0.16
N LYS A 43 12.36 15.50 -0.68
CA LYS A 43 12.38 15.14 -2.10
C LYS A 43 11.13 14.34 -2.45
N ALA A 44 10.45 14.73 -3.52
CA ALA A 44 9.32 14.00 -4.09
C ALA A 44 9.45 13.97 -5.61
N GLU A 45 9.19 12.81 -6.19
CA GLU A 45 9.21 12.57 -7.62
C GLU A 45 7.86 12.03 -8.07
N ILE A 46 7.40 12.49 -9.24
CA ILE A 46 6.16 12.02 -9.85
C ILE A 46 6.50 11.18 -11.06
N GLN A 47 5.98 9.96 -11.07
CA GLN A 47 5.88 9.13 -12.26
C GLN A 47 4.44 9.19 -12.77
N ARG A 48 4.27 9.69 -13.99
CA ARG A 48 2.97 9.71 -14.64
C ARG A 48 2.69 8.33 -15.23
N LEU A 49 1.57 7.76 -14.85
CA LEU A 49 1.14 6.49 -15.40
C LEU A 49 0.50 6.76 -16.78
N GLU A 50 1.08 6.21 -17.82
CA GLU A 50 0.48 6.29 -19.14
C GLU A 50 -0.86 5.54 -19.19
N VAL A 51 -1.84 6.21 -19.77
CA VAL A 51 -3.05 5.72 -20.40
C VAL A 51 -4.12 5.12 -19.49
N VAL A 52 -4.96 6.00 -19.05
CA VAL A 52 -6.38 5.63 -18.91
C VAL A 52 -6.94 5.44 -20.32
N SER A 53 -7.47 4.26 -20.63
CA SER A 53 -8.09 3.99 -21.93
C SER A 53 -9.21 5.00 -22.21
N ALA A 54 -9.50 5.26 -23.49
CA ALA A 54 -10.59 6.17 -23.86
C ALA A 54 -11.92 5.80 -23.17
N LEU A 55 -12.15 4.49 -22.97
CA LEU A 55 -13.33 3.95 -22.27
C LEU A 55 -13.38 4.33 -20.78
N GLU A 56 -12.25 4.35 -20.10
CA GLU A 56 -12.17 4.74 -18.68
C GLU A 56 -12.37 6.26 -18.54
N ARG A 57 -11.88 7.06 -19.49
CA ARG A 57 -12.13 8.52 -19.54
C ARG A 57 -13.61 8.86 -19.69
N PHE A 58 -14.36 8.06 -20.48
CA PHE A 58 -15.80 8.25 -20.62
C PHE A 58 -16.60 7.86 -19.37
N LYS A 59 -16.08 6.95 -18.54
CA LYS A 59 -16.73 6.50 -17.31
C LYS A 59 -16.48 7.44 -16.12
N ASP A 60 -15.39 8.19 -16.16
CA ASP A 60 -14.99 9.11 -15.09
C ASP A 60 -14.63 10.48 -15.68
N PRO A 61 -15.58 11.42 -15.69
CA PRO A 61 -15.36 12.78 -16.19
C PRO A 61 -14.24 13.54 -15.46
N ASP A 62 -13.93 13.18 -14.22
CA ASP A 62 -12.87 13.84 -13.43
C ASP A 62 -11.47 13.47 -13.93
N LEU A 63 -11.33 12.34 -14.64
CA LEU A 63 -10.10 11.98 -15.35
C LEU A 63 -9.80 12.88 -16.56
N MET A 64 -10.75 13.70 -17.00
CA MET A 64 -10.51 14.69 -18.07
C MET A 64 -9.60 15.83 -17.60
N ARG A 65 -9.62 16.17 -16.30
CA ARG A 65 -8.87 17.27 -15.69
C ARG A 65 -7.69 16.82 -14.86
N GLY A 66 -7.63 15.55 -14.54
CA GLY A 66 -6.57 14.90 -13.78
C GLY A 66 -5.81 13.84 -14.56
N GLU A 67 -4.74 13.38 -13.99
CA GLU A 67 -3.96 12.25 -14.45
C GLU A 67 -3.73 11.27 -13.28
N ARG A 68 -3.58 10.00 -13.59
CA ARG A 68 -3.12 9.04 -12.58
C ARG A 68 -1.62 9.14 -12.42
N ILE A 69 -1.18 9.22 -11.19
CA ILE A 69 0.24 9.28 -10.87
C ILE A 69 0.63 8.26 -9.81
N THR A 70 1.89 7.90 -9.84
CA THR A 70 2.62 7.36 -8.69
C THR A 70 3.62 8.42 -8.24
N ALA A 71 3.56 8.80 -6.99
CA ALA A 71 4.51 9.72 -6.37
C ALA A 71 5.40 8.95 -5.40
N ALA A 72 6.72 9.14 -5.50
CA ALA A 72 7.70 8.63 -4.55
C ALA A 72 8.23 9.79 -3.70
N VAL A 73 8.07 9.69 -2.39
CA VAL A 73 8.54 10.69 -1.42
C VAL A 73 9.69 10.10 -0.63
N GLN A 74 10.86 10.70 -0.73
CA GLN A 74 12.04 10.27 0.01
C GLN A 74 12.02 10.87 1.41
N LEU A 75 11.88 10.02 2.41
CA LEU A 75 11.88 10.38 3.81
C LEU A 75 13.28 10.21 4.42
N PRO A 76 13.62 10.95 5.47
CA PRO A 76 14.85 10.70 6.22
C PRO A 76 14.81 9.35 6.95
N GLU A 77 15.98 8.78 7.25
CA GLU A 77 16.11 7.54 8.00
C GLU A 77 15.43 7.62 9.38
N SER A 78 15.61 8.72 10.08
CA SER A 78 14.91 9.00 11.34
C SER A 78 13.80 10.03 11.11
N LEU A 79 12.61 9.72 11.60
CA LEU A 79 11.48 10.64 11.67
C LEU A 79 11.29 11.22 13.07
N GLU A 80 12.25 11.02 13.97
CA GLU A 80 12.19 11.54 15.32
C GLU A 80 12.13 13.07 15.30
N GLY A 81 11.23 13.64 16.10
CA GLY A 81 10.98 15.09 16.17
C GLY A 81 9.99 15.62 15.14
N TYR A 82 9.68 14.86 14.09
CA TYR A 82 8.65 15.26 13.13
C TYR A 82 7.27 14.75 13.56
N GLN A 83 6.23 15.50 13.19
CA GLN A 83 4.84 15.17 13.54
C GLN A 83 4.01 14.78 12.31
N LYS A 84 4.28 15.40 11.15
CA LYS A 84 3.37 15.31 10.01
C LYS A 84 4.09 15.40 8.67
N LEU A 85 3.77 14.46 7.77
CA LEU A 85 4.05 14.57 6.34
C LEU A 85 2.84 15.19 5.65
N SER A 86 3.06 16.19 4.81
CA SER A 86 2.03 16.80 3.97
C SER A 86 2.53 16.94 2.54
N ILE A 87 1.67 16.63 1.58
CA ILE A 87 1.95 16.72 0.15
C ILE A 87 0.97 17.68 -0.48
N TYR A 88 1.49 18.69 -1.15
CA TYR A 88 0.74 19.78 -1.74
C TYR A 88 0.81 19.72 -3.26
N ALA A 89 -0.33 20.00 -3.87
CA ALA A 89 -0.44 20.32 -5.28
C ALA A 89 -0.46 21.84 -5.46
N GLU A 90 0.54 22.38 -6.14
CA GLU A 90 0.65 23.80 -6.44
C GLU A 90 0.26 24.05 -7.89
N MET A 91 -0.80 24.78 -8.09
CA MET A 91 -1.26 25.31 -9.38
C MET A 91 -1.09 26.82 -9.43
N PRO A 92 -1.08 27.47 -10.60
CA PRO A 92 -0.91 28.92 -10.70
C PRO A 92 -1.87 29.73 -9.82
N GLU A 93 -3.11 29.27 -9.68
CA GLU A 93 -4.16 30.01 -8.97
C GLU A 93 -4.39 29.53 -7.54
N LYS A 94 -3.96 28.32 -7.18
CA LYS A 94 -4.24 27.72 -5.86
C LYS A 94 -3.26 26.63 -5.49
N THR A 95 -3.03 26.51 -4.19
CA THR A 95 -2.32 25.39 -3.56
C THR A 95 -3.27 24.67 -2.66
N PHE A 96 -3.30 23.33 -2.71
CA PHE A 96 -4.08 22.55 -1.75
C PHE A 96 -3.28 21.33 -1.25
N CYS A 97 -3.64 20.86 -0.07
CA CYS A 97 -3.07 19.66 0.49
C CYS A 97 -3.73 18.43 -0.17
N TRP A 98 -2.95 17.70 -0.98
CA TRP A 98 -3.40 16.47 -1.65
C TRP A 98 -3.41 15.29 -0.70
N PHE A 99 -2.39 15.19 0.16
CA PHE A 99 -2.26 14.11 1.14
C PHE A 99 -1.63 14.61 2.44
N SER A 100 -2.02 13.99 3.54
CA SER A 100 -1.43 14.29 4.83
C SER A 100 -1.56 13.10 5.78
N ILE A 101 -0.46 12.77 6.46
CA ILE A 101 -0.39 11.68 7.42
C ILE A 101 0.50 12.06 8.61
N SER A 102 0.12 11.62 9.82
CA SER A 102 0.98 11.80 10.99
C SER A 102 2.20 10.88 10.93
N VAL A 103 3.35 11.35 11.40
CA VAL A 103 4.58 10.56 11.49
C VAL A 103 4.37 9.29 12.31
N LYS A 104 3.59 9.36 13.39
CA LYS A 104 3.21 8.17 14.17
C LYS A 104 2.55 7.08 13.32
N ASN A 105 1.73 7.44 12.35
CA ASN A 105 1.10 6.46 11.44
C ASN A 105 2.06 5.98 10.35
N LEU A 106 2.97 6.82 9.87
CA LEU A 106 4.05 6.42 8.98
C LEU A 106 4.95 5.37 9.65
N GLU A 107 5.44 5.64 10.85
CA GLU A 107 6.30 4.73 11.61
C GLU A 107 5.62 3.37 11.89
N LYS A 108 4.31 3.36 12.10
CA LYS A 108 3.57 2.11 12.26
C LYS A 108 3.56 1.23 11.01
N ARG A 109 3.76 1.81 9.82
CA ARG A 109 3.72 1.11 8.53
C ARG A 109 5.11 0.84 7.96
N ARG A 110 6.13 1.60 8.39
CA ARG A 110 7.49 1.53 7.89
C ARG A 110 8.09 0.13 8.09
N GLY A 111 8.62 -0.46 7.03
CA GLY A 111 9.26 -1.77 7.04
C GLY A 111 8.36 -2.96 7.39
N LYS A 112 7.05 -2.76 7.48
CA LYS A 112 6.11 -3.84 7.76
C LYS A 112 5.67 -4.56 6.49
N PRO A 113 5.41 -5.87 6.58
CA PRO A 113 4.79 -6.62 5.50
C PRO A 113 3.48 -5.98 5.07
N GLN A 114 3.26 -5.95 3.77
CA GLN A 114 1.96 -5.68 3.18
C GLN A 114 1.23 -7.01 3.06
N PHE A 115 -0.04 -7.06 3.46
CA PHE A 115 -0.81 -8.30 3.37
C PHE A 115 -2.30 -8.02 3.19
N TYR A 116 -2.99 -8.99 2.67
CA TYR A 116 -4.44 -8.99 2.59
C TYR A 116 -5.00 -10.41 2.76
N ILE A 117 -6.04 -10.54 3.57
CA ILE A 117 -6.79 -11.79 3.75
C ILE A 117 -8.01 -11.71 2.81
N GLU A 118 -8.03 -12.58 1.82
CA GLU A 118 -9.09 -12.62 0.80
C GLU A 118 -10.25 -13.49 1.23
N GLU A 119 -9.95 -14.55 1.96
CA GLU A 119 -10.93 -15.53 2.38
C GLU A 119 -10.59 -16.05 3.78
N GLU A 120 -11.61 -16.05 4.63
CA GLU A 120 -11.59 -16.73 5.92
C GLU A 120 -12.88 -17.53 6.04
N LYS A 121 -12.75 -18.85 6.16
CA LYS A 121 -13.90 -19.76 6.31
C LYS A 121 -13.69 -20.74 7.43
N VAL A 122 -14.68 -20.81 8.32
CA VAL A 122 -14.79 -21.86 9.34
C VAL A 122 -15.92 -22.79 8.92
N GLN A 123 -15.61 -24.06 8.73
CA GLN A 123 -16.60 -25.06 8.34
C GLN A 123 -16.24 -26.42 8.93
N GLN A 124 -17.18 -27.05 9.64
CA GLN A 124 -17.06 -28.43 10.15
C GLN A 124 -15.75 -28.71 10.92
N GLY A 125 -15.30 -27.77 11.76
CA GLY A 125 -14.06 -27.92 12.53
C GLY A 125 -12.76 -27.62 11.77
N PHE A 126 -12.85 -27.05 10.58
CA PHE A 126 -11.73 -26.55 9.80
C PHE A 126 -11.75 -25.02 9.76
N LEU A 127 -10.61 -24.40 9.93
CA LEU A 127 -10.39 -23.00 9.53
C LEU A 127 -9.55 -23.00 8.26
N ARG A 128 -10.01 -22.27 7.26
CA ARG A 128 -9.32 -22.02 6.01
C ARG A 128 -9.11 -20.53 5.84
N VAL A 129 -7.86 -20.13 5.67
CA VAL A 129 -7.49 -18.73 5.41
C VAL A 129 -6.66 -18.68 4.14
N ARG A 130 -7.04 -17.77 3.24
CA ARG A 130 -6.34 -17.51 2.00
C ARG A 130 -6.03 -16.02 1.88
N GLY A 131 -4.86 -15.69 1.35
CA GLY A 131 -4.48 -14.31 1.12
C GLY A 131 -3.10 -14.20 0.49
N TRP A 132 -2.53 -13.01 0.60
CA TRP A 132 -1.18 -12.74 0.16
C TRP A 132 -0.44 -11.87 1.19
N ALA A 133 0.90 -11.96 1.19
CA ALA A 133 1.75 -11.16 2.02
C ALA A 133 3.12 -10.97 1.35
N VAL A 134 3.59 -9.72 1.30
CA VAL A 134 4.85 -9.30 0.70
C VAL A 134 5.62 -8.39 1.65
N ALA A 135 6.95 -8.55 1.66
CA ALA A 135 7.89 -7.71 2.38
C ALA A 135 9.26 -7.83 1.72
N ALA A 136 10.22 -6.98 2.11
CA ALA A 136 11.61 -7.10 1.68
C ALA A 136 12.21 -8.47 1.99
N GLU A 137 11.90 -8.99 3.18
CA GLU A 137 12.32 -10.31 3.64
C GLU A 137 11.20 -11.34 3.48
N PRO A 138 11.51 -12.65 3.44
CA PRO A 138 10.52 -13.71 3.37
C PRO A 138 9.52 -13.66 4.52
N VAL A 139 8.25 -13.48 4.19
CA VAL A 139 7.18 -13.39 5.20
C VAL A 139 6.89 -14.74 5.81
N ARG A 140 6.93 -14.82 7.13
CA ARG A 140 6.53 -15.99 7.91
C ARG A 140 5.09 -15.81 8.41
N ILE A 141 4.24 -16.80 8.14
CA ILE A 141 2.87 -16.80 8.62
C ILE A 141 2.78 -17.72 9.82
N GLN A 142 2.26 -17.21 10.91
CA GLN A 142 2.07 -17.94 12.17
C GLN A 142 0.66 -17.70 12.67
N ILE A 143 0.08 -18.70 13.30
CA ILE A 143 -1.26 -18.64 13.85
C ILE A 143 -1.19 -18.82 15.36
N PHE A 144 -1.96 -18.02 16.04
CA PHE A 144 -2.06 -18.03 17.49
C PHE A 144 -3.54 -18.14 17.88
N ASP A 145 -3.82 -18.80 18.99
CA ASP A 145 -5.14 -18.82 19.61
C ASP A 145 -5.42 -17.53 20.41
N GLU A 146 -6.58 -17.48 21.04
CA GLU A 146 -7.00 -16.38 21.91
C GLU A 146 -6.08 -16.15 23.13
N ASN A 147 -5.37 -17.21 23.57
CA ASN A 147 -4.41 -17.16 24.66
C ASN A 147 -2.99 -16.79 24.21
N LYS A 148 -2.81 -16.47 22.90
CA LYS A 148 -1.53 -16.22 22.25
C LYS A 148 -0.61 -17.43 22.19
N GLU A 149 -1.14 -18.63 22.31
CA GLU A 149 -0.40 -19.85 22.11
C GLU A 149 -0.32 -20.17 20.62
N LYS A 150 0.88 -20.55 20.16
CA LYS A 150 1.10 -20.86 18.75
C LYS A 150 0.40 -22.16 18.36
N ILE A 151 -0.45 -22.06 17.37
CA ILE A 151 -1.13 -23.21 16.77
C ILE A 151 -0.28 -23.76 15.63
N GLN A 152 -0.11 -25.09 15.60
CA GLN A 152 0.52 -25.73 14.47
C GLN A 152 -0.46 -25.77 13.29
N ALA A 153 -0.08 -25.13 12.19
CA ALA A 153 -0.86 -25.04 10.97
C ALA A 153 -0.02 -25.43 9.77
N GLU A 154 -0.65 -26.00 8.79
CA GLU A 154 -0.04 -26.18 7.47
C GLU A 154 -0.19 -24.86 6.69
N VAL A 155 0.93 -24.32 6.22
CA VAL A 155 0.97 -23.10 5.41
C VAL A 155 1.55 -23.45 4.04
N LEU A 156 0.70 -23.45 3.03
CA LEU A 156 1.10 -23.60 1.65
C LEU A 156 1.38 -22.22 1.06
N ARG A 157 2.52 -22.06 0.40
CA ARG A 157 2.88 -20.83 -0.32
C ARG A 157 2.54 -21.03 -1.81
N THR A 158 1.99 -19.98 -2.40
CA THR A 158 1.56 -20.00 -3.80
C THR A 158 2.06 -18.75 -4.52
N GLU A 159 2.24 -18.89 -5.82
CA GLU A 159 2.52 -17.77 -6.71
C GLU A 159 1.27 -16.91 -6.88
N ARG A 160 1.45 -15.57 -6.98
CA ARG A 160 0.39 -14.59 -7.16
C ARG A 160 0.85 -13.51 -8.14
N VAL A 161 0.73 -13.81 -9.42
CA VAL A 161 1.09 -12.90 -10.52
C VAL A 161 0.33 -11.57 -10.42
N ASP A 162 -0.91 -11.59 -9.98
CA ASP A 162 -1.72 -10.39 -9.75
C ASP A 162 -1.16 -9.48 -8.64
N VAL A 163 -0.55 -10.08 -7.61
CA VAL A 163 0.13 -9.34 -6.54
C VAL A 163 1.47 -8.79 -7.03
N GLU A 164 2.23 -9.57 -7.80
CA GLU A 164 3.49 -9.15 -8.39
C GLU A 164 3.31 -7.91 -9.27
N GLN A 165 2.24 -7.85 -10.05
CA GLN A 165 1.91 -6.68 -10.88
C GLN A 165 1.56 -5.42 -10.07
N LEU A 166 1.21 -5.54 -8.80
CA LEU A 166 0.95 -4.40 -7.91
C LEU A 166 2.22 -3.80 -7.29
N TYR A 167 3.31 -4.54 -7.31
CA TYR A 167 4.58 -4.19 -6.67
C TYR A 167 5.72 -4.39 -7.67
N GLU A 168 6.03 -3.36 -8.45
CA GLU A 168 7.08 -3.40 -9.50
C GLU A 168 8.44 -3.87 -8.94
N GLU A 169 8.73 -3.52 -7.69
CA GLU A 169 9.95 -3.94 -7.01
C GLU A 169 10.05 -5.44 -6.76
N MET A 170 8.95 -6.18 -6.85
CA MET A 170 8.97 -7.64 -6.66
C MET A 170 9.69 -8.38 -7.79
N GLU A 171 9.78 -7.81 -8.98
CA GLU A 171 10.50 -8.43 -10.09
C GLU A 171 11.96 -8.76 -9.75
N GLN A 172 12.56 -7.99 -8.85
CA GLN A 172 13.94 -8.12 -8.41
C GLN A 172 14.10 -8.91 -7.12
N MET A 173 13.00 -9.40 -6.53
CA MET A 173 13.04 -10.11 -5.24
C MET A 173 13.14 -11.62 -5.43
N GLU A 174 14.00 -12.28 -4.64
CA GLU A 174 14.20 -13.73 -4.71
C GLU A 174 12.95 -14.56 -4.37
N ASN A 175 12.01 -14.01 -3.61
CA ASN A 175 10.82 -14.73 -3.11
C ASN A 175 9.52 -14.25 -3.74
N LYS A 176 9.57 -13.62 -4.91
CA LYS A 176 8.40 -13.07 -5.59
C LYS A 176 7.30 -14.10 -5.82
N ASP A 177 7.68 -15.31 -6.20
CA ASP A 177 6.82 -16.44 -6.52
C ASP A 177 6.12 -17.09 -5.32
N LYS A 178 6.32 -16.56 -4.11
CA LYS A 178 5.71 -17.06 -2.87
C LYS A 178 4.90 -16.01 -2.10
N SER A 179 4.34 -15.03 -2.81
CA SER A 179 3.56 -13.96 -2.21
C SER A 179 2.20 -14.43 -1.68
N GLY A 180 1.57 -15.41 -2.30
CA GLY A 180 0.32 -16.00 -1.84
C GLY A 180 0.51 -16.98 -0.68
N PHE A 181 -0.55 -17.15 0.10
CA PHE A 181 -0.59 -18.18 1.14
C PHE A 181 -1.98 -18.80 1.25
N PHE A 182 -1.97 -20.05 1.67
CA PHE A 182 -3.15 -20.82 2.04
C PHE A 182 -2.87 -21.56 3.34
N VAL A 183 -3.70 -21.33 4.35
CA VAL A 183 -3.56 -21.94 5.67
C VAL A 183 -4.76 -22.82 5.93
N VAL A 184 -4.50 -24.05 6.39
CA VAL A 184 -5.52 -24.98 6.85
C VAL A 184 -5.23 -25.36 8.29
N LEU A 185 -6.21 -25.15 9.15
CA LEU A 185 -6.25 -25.68 10.50
C LEU A 185 -7.31 -26.76 10.56
N THR A 186 -6.91 -27.93 11.04
CA THR A 186 -7.79 -29.06 11.30
C THR A 186 -7.97 -29.25 12.81
N ASN A 187 -9.05 -29.86 13.23
CA ASN A 187 -9.32 -30.17 14.65
C ASN A 187 -9.45 -28.93 15.55
N LEU A 188 -10.17 -27.91 15.11
CA LEU A 188 -10.62 -26.85 16.01
C LEU A 188 -11.52 -27.48 17.10
N LYS A 189 -10.92 -27.95 18.18
CA LYS A 189 -11.64 -28.43 19.35
C LYS A 189 -12.12 -27.21 20.12
N GLY A 190 -13.41 -26.97 20.08
CA GLY A 190 -14.09 -26.09 20.99
C GLY A 190 -14.54 -24.75 20.44
N LYS A 191 -15.83 -24.59 20.47
CA LYS A 191 -16.61 -23.35 20.32
C LYS A 191 -16.57 -22.68 18.93
N VAL A 192 -17.46 -23.15 18.08
CA VAL A 192 -18.20 -22.33 17.15
C VAL A 192 -19.47 -21.87 17.85
#